data_29bc762ff41362c096d4e67ced905091
#
_entry.id   29bc762ff41362c096d4e67ced905091
#
_cell.length_a   1.000
_cell.length_b   1.000
_cell.length_c   1.000
_cell.angle_alpha   90.00
_cell.angle_beta   90.00
_cell.angle_gamma   90.00
#
_symmetry.space_group_name_H-M   'P 1'
#
loop_
_entity.id
_entity.type
_entity.pdbx_description
1 polymer ?
#
loop_
_entity_poly.entity_id
_entity_poly.type
_entity_poly.pdbx_seq_one_letter_code
_entity_poly.pdbx_strand_id
1 'polypeptide(L)'
;MKRHAIALALAGFLLSPAARADVELMGKALQVYGKLHVSYDLYDRGGSTVDVPDPSDSEVVSNSSRLGFKGEVDLGATTKALWKFESEIDVVGEVGELKARSRYLGVGGGWGHVLVGIEDTPLKRLAGSYTEFGDTIADRRGILGQVSSGAHLFNVRAKNMVTYGYRGKGFAFDLMAANDFEDVTDPDQSDNQLFGVGLSYKASNWGAGIAWESQSDMGGVDGADADAIRFGGNYSFGRFKVGGLYEMLSDDGWGNRVERDAFAINASMQIAPDWKIAIQYMEADSSDAGNDGADEIAIGAYYKITKAVEVYAMYAELSNESNASYRLARSGHGQAYQPTAAGEKVNAFSVGMSLSF
;
A
#
# COMPACT_ATOMS: atom_id res chain seq x y z
N MET A 1 -0.09 -38.17 -5.49
CA MET A 1 0.69 -37.86 -6.69
C MET A 1 -0.22 -37.38 -7.82
N LYS A 2 -0.66 -36.13 -7.86
CA LYS A 2 -1.35 -35.43 -8.99
C LYS A 2 -1.53 -33.93 -8.65
N ARG A 3 -0.45 -33.15 -8.48
CA ARG A 3 -0.53 -31.70 -8.19
C ARG A 3 0.56 -30.84 -8.89
N HIS A 4 1.05 -31.23 -10.07
CA HIS A 4 2.16 -30.48 -10.72
C HIS A 4 1.90 -30.15 -12.20
N ALA A 5 0.68 -29.70 -12.58
CA ALA A 5 0.37 -29.49 -14.00
C ALA A 5 -0.11 -28.06 -14.38
N ILE A 6 0.00 -27.05 -13.51
CA ILE A 6 -0.53 -25.69 -13.82
C ILE A 6 0.57 -24.65 -14.13
N ALA A 7 1.81 -24.94 -13.90
CA ALA A 7 2.91 -23.95 -14.00
C ALA A 7 3.39 -23.60 -15.44
N LEU A 8 2.76 -24.07 -16.51
CA LEU A 8 3.28 -23.90 -17.90
C LEU A 8 2.37 -23.17 -18.89
N ALA A 9 1.28 -22.53 -18.46
CA ALA A 9 0.31 -21.92 -19.40
C ALA A 9 0.53 -20.40 -19.67
N LEU A 10 1.52 -19.75 -19.07
CA LEU A 10 1.72 -18.30 -19.20
C LEU A 10 2.65 -17.83 -20.33
N ALA A 11 3.10 -18.72 -21.19
CA ALA A 11 4.14 -18.42 -22.21
C ALA A 11 3.61 -18.06 -23.62
N GLY A 12 2.36 -17.74 -23.82
CA GLY A 12 1.77 -17.69 -25.15
C GLY A 12 1.02 -16.44 -25.59
N PHE A 13 1.29 -15.24 -25.07
CA PHE A 13 0.72 -14.01 -25.62
C PHE A 13 1.80 -13.00 -25.99
N LEU A 14 2.17 -13.01 -27.27
CA LEU A 14 3.06 -12.01 -27.86
C LEU A 14 2.27 -10.99 -28.67
N LEU A 15 2.51 -9.69 -28.35
CA LEU A 15 2.67 -8.54 -29.23
C LEU A 15 1.46 -7.68 -29.60
N SER A 16 1.47 -6.47 -29.08
CA SER A 16 1.40 -5.24 -29.87
C SER A 16 2.10 -4.08 -29.12
N PRO A 17 2.95 -3.29 -29.77
CA PRO A 17 3.64 -2.17 -29.12
C PRO A 17 2.73 -0.95 -29.13
N ALA A 18 2.30 -0.53 -27.97
CA ALA A 18 1.75 0.77 -27.58
C ALA A 18 0.55 0.65 -26.64
N ALA A 19 0.75 0.06 -25.46
CA ALA A 19 -0.19 0.32 -24.39
C ALA A 19 0.14 1.70 -23.82
N ARG A 20 -0.73 2.69 -24.04
CA ARG A 20 -0.77 3.91 -23.24
C ARG A 20 -1.31 3.54 -21.88
N ALA A 21 -0.75 4.16 -20.83
CA ALA A 21 -1.19 3.90 -19.46
C ALA A 21 -2.63 4.39 -19.16
N ASP A 22 -3.19 5.27 -19.99
CA ASP A 22 -4.57 5.76 -19.89
C ASP A 22 -5.20 5.84 -21.28
N VAL A 23 -6.47 5.48 -21.38
CA VAL A 23 -7.26 5.66 -22.61
C VAL A 23 -8.05 6.97 -22.53
N GLU A 24 -7.70 7.93 -23.36
CA GLU A 24 -8.44 9.19 -23.47
C GLU A 24 -9.68 9.00 -24.35
N LEU A 25 -10.88 9.12 -23.77
CA LEU A 25 -12.15 9.04 -24.51
C LEU A 25 -12.66 10.41 -24.95
N MET A 26 -12.42 11.45 -24.15
CA MET A 26 -12.79 12.85 -24.42
C MET A 26 -11.62 13.78 -24.07
N GLY A 27 -10.42 13.46 -24.55
CA GLY A 27 -9.21 14.14 -24.14
C GLY A 27 -9.01 14.07 -22.63
N LYS A 28 -8.59 15.20 -22.04
CA LYS A 28 -8.38 15.26 -20.58
C LYS A 28 -9.66 15.28 -19.76
N ALA A 29 -10.81 15.52 -20.35
CA ALA A 29 -12.08 15.59 -19.63
C ALA A 29 -12.56 14.22 -19.13
N LEU A 30 -12.20 13.14 -19.86
CA LEU A 30 -12.50 11.76 -19.45
C LEU A 30 -11.39 10.83 -19.91
N GLN A 31 -10.70 10.27 -18.96
CA GLN A 31 -9.67 9.24 -19.12
C GLN A 31 -10.09 7.97 -18.37
N VAL A 32 -9.94 6.82 -19.01
CA VAL A 32 -10.10 5.50 -18.37
C VAL A 32 -8.73 4.91 -18.13
N TYR A 33 -8.51 4.36 -16.97
CA TYR A 33 -7.27 3.69 -16.61
C TYR A 33 -7.55 2.49 -15.72
N GLY A 34 -6.60 1.59 -15.63
CA GLY A 34 -6.71 0.44 -14.77
C GLY A 34 -5.38 -0.26 -14.52
N LYS A 35 -5.41 -1.15 -13.54
CA LYS A 35 -4.34 -2.11 -13.25
C LYS A 35 -4.99 -3.46 -12.98
N LEU A 36 -4.60 -4.48 -13.72
CA LEU A 36 -4.87 -5.87 -13.41
C LEU A 36 -3.59 -6.47 -12.86
N HIS A 37 -3.63 -7.02 -11.66
CA HIS A 37 -2.46 -7.58 -11.00
C HIS A 37 -2.85 -8.87 -10.30
N VAL A 38 -2.27 -9.98 -10.75
CA VAL A 38 -2.55 -11.33 -10.28
C VAL A 38 -1.25 -12.03 -9.95
N SER A 39 -1.25 -12.81 -8.87
CA SER A 39 -0.15 -13.71 -8.51
C SER A 39 -0.66 -15.11 -8.22
N TYR A 40 0.25 -16.08 -8.32
CA TYR A 40 0.13 -17.42 -7.78
C TYR A 40 1.15 -17.54 -6.64
N ASP A 41 0.65 -17.80 -5.46
CA ASP A 41 1.45 -17.81 -4.24
C ASP A 41 1.48 -19.21 -3.65
N LEU A 42 2.66 -19.63 -3.24
CA LEU A 42 2.93 -20.79 -2.42
C LEU A 42 3.33 -20.27 -1.05
N TYR A 43 2.59 -20.60 0.00
CA TYR A 43 2.82 -20.06 1.33
C TYR A 43 2.85 -21.11 2.42
N ASP A 44 3.53 -20.80 3.52
CA ASP A 44 3.57 -21.56 4.75
C ASP A 44 3.34 -20.60 5.92
N ARG A 45 2.40 -20.94 6.82
CA ARG A 45 1.96 -20.09 7.93
C ARG A 45 2.56 -20.47 9.28
N GLY A 46 3.61 -21.31 9.27
CA GLY A 46 4.30 -21.76 10.46
C GLY A 46 3.82 -23.13 10.96
N GLY A 47 3.96 -23.37 12.25
CA GLY A 47 3.72 -24.68 12.86
C GLY A 47 2.30 -25.21 12.69
N SER A 48 2.18 -26.54 12.61
CA SER A 48 0.87 -27.20 12.60
C SER A 48 0.18 -27.09 13.96
N THR A 49 -1.12 -26.84 13.94
CA THR A 49 -1.99 -26.85 15.13
C THR A 49 -3.14 -27.85 14.95
N VAL A 50 -3.93 -28.05 16.01
CA VAL A 50 -5.12 -28.93 15.93
C VAL A 50 -6.11 -28.37 14.90
N ASP A 51 -6.26 -27.05 14.82
CA ASP A 51 -7.19 -26.38 13.91
C ASP A 51 -6.60 -26.19 12.50
N VAL A 52 -5.28 -26.17 12.37
CA VAL A 52 -4.55 -26.03 11.10
C VAL A 52 -3.47 -27.10 11.01
N PRO A 53 -3.84 -28.35 10.67
CA PRO A 53 -2.89 -29.47 10.62
C PRO A 53 -1.91 -29.40 9.43
N ASP A 54 -2.27 -28.71 8.34
CA ASP A 54 -1.41 -28.42 7.19
C ASP A 54 -1.38 -26.91 6.95
N PRO A 55 -0.33 -26.19 7.44
CA PRO A 55 -0.24 -24.75 7.33
C PRO A 55 0.20 -24.27 5.94
N SER A 56 0.67 -25.15 5.08
CA SER A 56 1.18 -24.83 3.75
C SER A 56 0.08 -25.00 2.70
N ASP A 57 -0.08 -24.01 1.80
CA ASP A 57 -1.03 -24.08 0.70
C ASP A 57 -0.59 -23.19 -0.48
N SER A 58 -1.45 -23.09 -1.48
CA SER A 58 -1.23 -22.25 -2.65
C SER A 58 -2.54 -21.66 -3.15
N GLU A 59 -2.49 -20.43 -3.64
CA GLU A 59 -3.66 -19.76 -4.19
C GLU A 59 -3.32 -18.77 -5.31
N VAL A 60 -4.36 -18.41 -6.08
CA VAL A 60 -4.30 -17.29 -7.04
C VAL A 60 -4.93 -16.07 -6.37
N VAL A 61 -4.22 -14.94 -6.40
CA VAL A 61 -4.62 -13.72 -5.69
C VAL A 61 -4.74 -12.54 -6.63
N SER A 62 -5.77 -11.72 -6.43
CA SER A 62 -5.94 -10.42 -7.10
C SER A 62 -5.36 -9.30 -6.24
N ASN A 63 -4.25 -8.68 -6.71
CA ASN A 63 -3.42 -7.76 -5.93
C ASN A 63 -3.79 -6.31 -6.19
N SER A 64 -4.77 -5.75 -5.46
CA SER A 64 -5.24 -4.38 -5.65
C SER A 64 -5.52 -4.03 -7.12
N SER A 65 -6.08 -4.99 -7.87
CA SER A 65 -6.57 -4.74 -9.22
C SER A 65 -7.66 -3.69 -9.18
N ARG A 66 -7.67 -2.78 -10.16
CA ARG A 66 -8.54 -1.61 -10.12
C ARG A 66 -8.92 -1.10 -11.50
N LEU A 67 -10.09 -0.49 -11.57
CA LEU A 67 -10.57 0.26 -12.71
C LEU A 67 -10.93 1.67 -12.24
N GLY A 68 -10.55 2.67 -13.02
CA GLY A 68 -10.78 4.06 -12.68
C GLY A 68 -11.11 4.95 -13.86
N PHE A 69 -11.81 6.02 -13.53
CA PHE A 69 -12.13 7.14 -14.40
C PHE A 69 -11.62 8.40 -13.72
N LYS A 70 -11.01 9.30 -14.50
CA LYS A 70 -10.54 10.59 -14.02
C LYS A 70 -10.66 11.64 -15.11
N GLY A 71 -10.65 12.89 -14.71
CA GLY A 71 -10.66 13.96 -15.68
C GLY A 71 -10.39 15.33 -15.09
N GLU A 72 -10.13 16.28 -16.00
CA GLU A 72 -10.02 17.68 -15.71
C GLU A 72 -10.83 18.48 -16.75
N VAL A 73 -11.53 19.53 -16.29
CA VAL A 73 -12.32 20.43 -17.13
C VAL A 73 -11.91 21.85 -16.83
N ASP A 74 -11.53 22.60 -17.85
CA ASP A 74 -11.15 24.01 -17.69
C ASP A 74 -12.34 24.87 -17.25
N LEU A 75 -12.15 25.64 -16.18
CA LEU A 75 -13.12 26.59 -15.63
C LEU A 75 -12.81 28.03 -15.98
N GLY A 76 -11.76 28.25 -16.76
CA GLY A 76 -11.26 29.57 -17.13
C GLY A 76 -10.10 30.05 -16.25
N ALA A 77 -9.44 31.12 -16.67
CA ALA A 77 -8.21 31.66 -16.09
C ALA A 77 -7.10 30.58 -16.00
N THR A 78 -6.80 30.08 -14.86
CA THR A 78 -5.81 29.01 -14.62
C THR A 78 -6.40 27.90 -13.75
N THR A 79 -7.72 27.85 -13.65
CA THR A 79 -8.46 26.97 -12.74
C THR A 79 -9.14 25.85 -13.52
N LYS A 80 -9.11 24.65 -12.97
CA LYS A 80 -9.74 23.45 -13.52
C LYS A 80 -10.60 22.77 -12.45
N ALA A 81 -11.71 22.19 -12.86
CA ALA A 81 -12.36 21.16 -12.09
C ALA A 81 -11.58 19.84 -12.24
N LEU A 82 -11.39 19.13 -11.14
CA LEU A 82 -10.68 17.86 -11.07
C LEU A 82 -11.62 16.81 -10.50
N TRP A 83 -11.64 15.63 -11.09
CA TRP A 83 -12.45 14.54 -10.58
C TRP A 83 -11.79 13.17 -10.79
N LYS A 84 -12.12 12.23 -9.92
CA LYS A 84 -11.67 10.84 -9.99
C LYS A 84 -12.72 9.91 -9.39
N PHE A 85 -12.86 8.75 -10.01
CA PHE A 85 -13.63 7.63 -9.51
C PHE A 85 -12.81 6.36 -9.74
N GLU A 86 -12.35 5.72 -8.68
CA GLU A 86 -11.58 4.47 -8.73
C GLU A 86 -12.24 3.43 -7.84
N SER A 87 -12.33 2.21 -8.35
CA SER A 87 -12.79 1.05 -7.59
C SER A 87 -11.80 -0.09 -7.71
N GLU A 88 -11.63 -0.81 -6.62
CA GLU A 88 -10.98 -2.10 -6.63
C GLU A 88 -11.89 -3.12 -7.30
N ILE A 89 -11.29 -3.99 -8.09
CA ILE A 89 -11.95 -5.10 -8.76
C ILE A 89 -11.22 -6.39 -8.39
N ASP A 90 -11.96 -7.45 -8.14
CA ASP A 90 -11.40 -8.78 -8.00
C ASP A 90 -11.43 -9.47 -9.36
N VAL A 91 -10.28 -9.98 -9.82
CA VAL A 91 -10.15 -10.65 -11.13
C VAL A 91 -9.97 -12.17 -11.00
N VAL A 92 -9.99 -12.71 -9.79
CA VAL A 92 -9.82 -14.16 -9.53
C VAL A 92 -10.98 -14.75 -8.71
N GLY A 93 -11.77 -13.92 -8.03
CA GLY A 93 -12.95 -14.30 -7.27
C GLY A 93 -14.26 -14.06 -8.02
N GLU A 94 -15.37 -14.28 -7.35
CA GLU A 94 -16.68 -13.90 -7.87
C GLU A 94 -16.81 -12.39 -7.93
N VAL A 95 -17.62 -11.90 -8.87
CA VAL A 95 -17.92 -10.47 -9.00
C VAL A 95 -18.64 -9.99 -7.75
N GLY A 96 -17.88 -9.43 -6.84
CA GLY A 96 -18.38 -8.83 -5.61
C GLY A 96 -18.64 -7.32 -5.76
N GLU A 97 -18.86 -6.64 -4.65
CA GLU A 97 -19.02 -5.20 -4.62
C GLU A 97 -17.76 -4.47 -5.09
N LEU A 98 -17.95 -3.39 -5.84
CA LEU A 98 -16.87 -2.49 -6.22
C LEU A 98 -16.38 -1.73 -4.98
N LYS A 99 -15.29 -2.18 -4.37
CA LYS A 99 -14.73 -1.51 -3.18
C LYS A 99 -14.22 -0.12 -3.53
N ALA A 100 -14.63 0.87 -2.74
CA ALA A 100 -14.21 2.25 -2.95
C ALA A 100 -12.70 2.42 -2.78
N ARG A 101 -12.06 3.04 -3.78
CA ARG A 101 -10.70 3.57 -3.70
C ARG A 101 -10.75 5.09 -3.75
N SER A 102 -9.83 5.77 -4.42
CA SER A 102 -9.87 7.23 -4.54
C SER A 102 -11.10 7.69 -5.32
N ARG A 103 -11.93 8.52 -4.71
CA ARG A 103 -13.13 9.13 -5.31
C ARG A 103 -13.24 10.56 -4.83
N TYR A 104 -13.06 11.53 -5.71
CA TYR A 104 -13.09 12.93 -5.34
C TYR A 104 -13.59 13.85 -6.45
N LEU A 105 -14.05 15.00 -6.03
CA LEU A 105 -14.27 16.18 -6.85
C LEU A 105 -13.49 17.34 -6.25
N GLY A 106 -12.99 18.27 -7.08
CA GLY A 106 -12.29 19.43 -6.58
C GLY A 106 -11.92 20.44 -7.63
N VAL A 107 -11.11 21.40 -7.22
CA VAL A 107 -10.59 22.45 -8.08
C VAL A 107 -9.07 22.56 -7.91
N GLY A 108 -8.38 22.93 -8.98
CA GLY A 108 -6.94 23.08 -8.95
C GLY A 108 -6.40 24.00 -10.01
N GLY A 109 -5.15 24.35 -9.88
CA GLY A 109 -4.44 25.25 -10.79
C GLY A 109 -2.97 25.38 -10.43
N GLY A 110 -2.32 26.46 -10.86
CA GLY A 110 -0.92 26.73 -10.49
C GLY A 110 -0.68 26.95 -8.99
N TRP A 111 -1.72 27.20 -8.24
CA TRP A 111 -1.72 27.39 -6.79
C TRP A 111 -1.84 26.08 -5.99
N GLY A 112 -2.03 24.95 -6.65
CA GLY A 112 -2.33 23.65 -6.03
C GLY A 112 -3.73 23.21 -6.33
N HIS A 113 -4.30 22.36 -5.41
CA HIS A 113 -5.66 21.88 -5.56
C HIS A 113 -6.34 21.70 -4.20
N VAL A 114 -7.66 21.79 -4.20
CA VAL A 114 -8.53 21.38 -3.09
C VAL A 114 -9.46 20.29 -3.60
N LEU A 115 -9.49 19.17 -2.89
CA LEU A 115 -10.34 18.00 -3.24
C LEU A 115 -11.22 17.66 -2.04
N VAL A 116 -12.42 17.15 -2.33
CA VAL A 116 -13.34 16.58 -1.34
C VAL A 116 -13.76 15.18 -1.76
N GLY A 117 -13.89 14.26 -0.81
CA GLY A 117 -14.30 12.88 -1.08
C GLY A 117 -13.49 11.83 -0.34
N ILE A 118 -12.88 10.91 -1.06
CA ILE A 118 -12.10 9.78 -0.55
C ILE A 118 -10.72 9.76 -1.19
N GLU A 119 -9.64 9.81 -0.39
CA GLU A 119 -8.27 9.74 -0.89
C GLU A 119 -7.30 9.15 0.16
N ASP A 120 -6.18 8.62 -0.29
CA ASP A 120 -5.10 8.15 0.58
C ASP A 120 -4.52 9.29 1.39
N THR A 121 -4.27 9.05 2.69
CA THR A 121 -3.68 10.05 3.57
C THR A 121 -2.25 10.43 3.15
N PRO A 122 -1.74 11.61 3.53
CA PRO A 122 -0.35 12.01 3.30
C PRO A 122 0.66 10.99 3.84
N LEU A 123 0.39 10.45 5.03
CA LEU A 123 1.23 9.44 5.68
C LEU A 123 1.32 8.15 4.87
N LYS A 124 0.18 7.64 4.37
CA LYS A 124 0.12 6.45 3.52
C LYS A 124 0.85 6.65 2.20
N ARG A 125 0.69 7.81 1.55
CA ARG A 125 1.38 8.13 0.29
C ARG A 125 2.88 8.19 0.46
N LEU A 126 3.37 8.74 1.58
CA LEU A 126 4.80 8.83 1.87
C LEU A 126 5.43 7.44 1.90
N ALA A 127 4.84 6.49 2.63
CA ALA A 127 5.37 5.14 2.75
C ALA A 127 5.52 4.44 1.39
N GLY A 128 4.53 4.58 0.49
CA GLY A 128 4.59 4.04 -0.86
C GLY A 128 5.70 4.61 -1.74
N SER A 129 6.26 5.76 -1.38
CA SER A 129 7.32 6.42 -2.15
C SER A 129 8.72 5.88 -1.84
N TYR A 130 8.91 5.28 -0.66
CA TYR A 130 10.24 4.90 -0.14
C TYR A 130 10.39 3.43 0.21
N THR A 131 9.38 2.61 -0.09
CA THR A 131 9.41 1.15 0.02
C THR A 131 9.34 0.50 -1.37
N GLU A 132 9.81 -0.75 -1.47
CA GLU A 132 9.64 -1.61 -2.65
C GLU A 132 8.44 -2.56 -2.45
N PHE A 133 8.19 -3.48 -3.35
CA PHE A 133 7.23 -4.59 -3.26
C PHE A 133 5.76 -4.22 -2.98
N GLY A 134 5.33 -3.00 -3.29
CA GLY A 134 3.94 -2.59 -3.11
C GLY A 134 2.93 -3.47 -3.87
N ASP A 135 1.80 -3.80 -3.23
CA ASP A 135 0.75 -4.67 -3.75
C ASP A 135 1.24 -6.13 -4.05
N THR A 136 2.19 -6.66 -3.26
CA THR A 136 2.71 -8.04 -3.38
C THR A 136 2.71 -8.74 -2.03
N ILE A 137 3.21 -10.01 -1.98
CA ILE A 137 3.37 -10.75 -0.72
C ILE A 137 4.25 -10.03 0.31
N ALA A 138 5.15 -9.14 -0.14
CA ALA A 138 6.05 -8.34 0.71
C ALA A 138 5.60 -6.87 0.83
N ASP A 139 4.30 -6.62 0.78
CA ASP A 139 3.79 -5.26 0.92
C ASP A 139 4.07 -4.71 2.32
N ARG A 140 4.64 -3.50 2.38
CA ARG A 140 5.03 -2.81 3.61
C ARG A 140 3.97 -2.81 4.72
N ARG A 141 2.69 -2.94 4.36
CA ARG A 141 1.57 -2.99 5.31
C ARG A 141 1.55 -4.26 6.16
N GLY A 142 2.37 -5.25 5.84
CA GLY A 142 2.65 -6.38 6.71
C GLY A 142 3.29 -5.96 8.04
N ILE A 143 4.14 -4.93 8.02
CA ILE A 143 4.90 -4.42 9.18
C ILE A 143 4.50 -2.97 9.52
N LEU A 144 4.57 -2.04 8.54
CA LEU A 144 4.38 -0.62 8.80
C LEU A 144 2.90 -0.24 9.00
N GLY A 145 2.65 0.71 9.91
CA GLY A 145 1.32 1.23 10.20
C GLY A 145 0.52 0.40 11.19
N GLN A 146 1.16 -0.49 11.92
CA GLN A 146 0.53 -1.33 12.94
C GLN A 146 1.06 -0.97 14.33
N VAL A 147 0.18 -0.58 15.24
CA VAL A 147 0.52 -0.29 16.65
C VAL A 147 0.74 -1.56 17.46
N SER A 148 0.09 -2.66 17.07
CA SER A 148 0.33 -4.01 17.57
C SER A 148 0.07 -5.01 16.44
N SER A 149 0.46 -6.25 16.64
CA SER A 149 0.19 -7.30 15.67
C SER A 149 -1.32 -7.46 15.42
N GLY A 150 -1.77 -7.05 14.24
CA GLY A 150 -3.19 -7.07 13.87
C GLY A 150 -3.92 -5.73 13.96
N ALA A 151 -3.47 -4.79 14.78
CA ALA A 151 -4.04 -3.45 14.86
C ALA A 151 -3.41 -2.51 13.83
N HIS A 152 -4.02 -2.41 12.67
CA HIS A 152 -3.50 -1.64 11.54
C HIS A 152 -4.20 -0.29 11.44
N LEU A 153 -3.61 0.75 12.03
CA LEU A 153 -4.22 2.07 12.12
C LEU A 153 -3.76 3.02 11.00
N PHE A 154 -2.50 2.96 10.60
CA PHE A 154 -1.88 3.96 9.76
C PHE A 154 -1.54 3.44 8.35
N ASN A 155 -2.46 3.36 7.47
CA ASN A 155 -2.40 3.23 6.02
C ASN A 155 -3.80 3.47 5.45
N VAL A 156 -4.46 4.47 5.97
CA VAL A 156 -5.87 4.78 5.76
C VAL A 156 -6.09 5.42 4.39
N ARG A 157 -7.25 5.19 3.84
CA ARG A 157 -7.88 6.02 2.82
C ARG A 157 -9.07 6.69 3.47
N ALA A 158 -8.87 7.98 3.80
CA ALA A 158 -9.85 8.75 4.53
C ALA A 158 -11.09 9.02 3.67
N LYS A 159 -12.26 8.70 4.20
CA LYS A 159 -13.56 9.13 3.69
C LYS A 159 -13.86 10.53 4.24
N ASN A 160 -14.90 11.18 3.70
CA ASN A 160 -15.37 12.49 4.14
C ASN A 160 -14.24 13.53 4.32
N MET A 161 -13.21 13.45 3.47
CA MET A 161 -12.02 14.29 3.59
C MET A 161 -12.14 15.58 2.77
N VAL A 162 -11.45 16.61 3.26
CA VAL A 162 -11.03 17.78 2.51
C VAL A 162 -9.50 17.78 2.51
N THR A 163 -8.89 17.91 1.33
CA THR A 163 -7.43 18.00 1.23
C THR A 163 -7.02 19.19 0.37
N TYR A 164 -5.96 19.87 0.80
CA TYR A 164 -5.19 20.79 -0.03
C TYR A 164 -3.87 20.13 -0.42
N GLY A 165 -3.51 20.23 -1.70
CA GLY A 165 -2.23 19.72 -2.18
C GLY A 165 -1.54 20.69 -3.12
N TYR A 166 -0.23 20.77 -3.00
CA TYR A 166 0.63 21.55 -3.91
C TYR A 166 1.75 20.68 -4.47
N ARG A 167 2.03 20.85 -5.74
CA ARG A 167 3.14 20.17 -6.44
C ARG A 167 3.87 21.18 -7.30
N GLY A 168 5.14 21.43 -7.06
CA GLY A 168 5.93 22.34 -7.86
C GLY A 168 7.40 22.41 -7.49
N LYS A 169 8.28 22.59 -8.48
CA LYS A 169 9.74 22.75 -8.30
C LYS A 169 10.38 21.63 -7.47
N GLY A 170 9.89 20.39 -7.61
CA GLY A 170 10.36 19.23 -6.83
C GLY A 170 9.68 19.08 -5.46
N PHE A 171 9.02 20.10 -4.94
CA PHE A 171 8.26 20.02 -3.69
C PHE A 171 6.86 19.43 -3.89
N ALA A 172 6.43 18.68 -2.91
CA ALA A 172 5.05 18.27 -2.72
C ALA A 172 4.64 18.55 -1.27
N PHE A 173 3.50 19.21 -1.11
CA PHE A 173 2.88 19.48 0.19
C PHE A 173 1.44 18.99 0.15
N ASP A 174 0.99 18.35 1.22
CA ASP A 174 -0.39 17.89 1.41
C ASP A 174 -0.85 18.20 2.83
N LEU A 175 -2.10 18.67 2.93
CA LEU A 175 -2.82 18.89 4.17
C LEU A 175 -4.20 18.25 4.02
N MET A 176 -4.59 17.39 4.96
CA MET A 176 -5.87 16.68 4.93
C MET A 176 -6.57 16.76 6.28
N ALA A 177 -7.88 16.94 6.24
CA ALA A 177 -8.75 16.77 7.39
C ALA A 177 -9.94 15.91 6.97
N ALA A 178 -10.43 15.05 7.86
CA ALA A 178 -11.60 14.23 7.63
C ALA A 178 -12.38 14.05 8.94
N ASN A 179 -13.69 14.02 8.84
CA ASN A 179 -14.58 13.63 9.91
C ASN A 179 -15.27 12.33 9.48
N ASP A 180 -15.58 11.44 10.40
CA ASP A 180 -16.13 10.11 10.09
C ASP A 180 -15.32 9.40 8.99
N PHE A 181 -14.01 9.41 9.15
CA PHE A 181 -13.13 8.79 8.15
C PHE A 181 -13.21 7.26 8.16
N GLU A 182 -13.73 6.67 9.23
CA GLU A 182 -14.15 5.29 9.35
C GLU A 182 -15.70 5.21 9.36
N ASP A 183 -16.25 4.05 9.01
CA ASP A 183 -17.69 3.82 9.08
C ASP A 183 -18.07 3.44 10.53
N VAL A 184 -18.42 4.41 11.34
CA VAL A 184 -19.04 4.19 12.65
C VAL A 184 -20.55 4.05 12.43
N THR A 185 -21.09 2.90 12.76
CA THR A 185 -22.51 2.58 12.49
C THR A 185 -23.43 2.86 13.67
N ASP A 186 -22.89 3.10 14.86
CA ASP A 186 -23.65 3.41 16.08
C ASP A 186 -23.81 4.92 16.22
N PRO A 187 -25.05 5.47 16.18
CA PRO A 187 -25.27 6.91 16.27
C PRO A 187 -24.98 7.49 17.67
N ASP A 188 -24.77 6.64 18.66
CA ASP A 188 -24.41 7.07 20.03
C ASP A 188 -22.88 7.10 20.24
N GLN A 189 -22.09 6.79 19.22
CA GLN A 189 -20.62 6.84 19.25
C GLN A 189 -20.10 8.21 18.81
N SER A 190 -18.90 8.58 19.25
CA SER A 190 -18.23 9.81 18.85
C SER A 190 -17.86 9.80 17.37
N ASP A 191 -17.94 10.96 16.73
CA ASP A 191 -17.46 11.17 15.36
C ASP A 191 -15.94 11.08 15.34
N ASN A 192 -15.39 10.09 14.64
CA ASN A 192 -13.95 9.97 14.50
C ASN A 192 -13.37 11.04 13.55
N GLN A 193 -12.17 11.50 13.85
CA GLN A 193 -11.51 12.57 13.11
C GLN A 193 -10.11 12.14 12.66
N LEU A 194 -9.68 12.66 11.52
CA LEU A 194 -8.32 12.48 11.02
C LEU A 194 -7.77 13.82 10.55
N PHE A 195 -6.54 14.10 10.95
CA PHE A 195 -5.75 15.19 10.43
C PHE A 195 -4.39 14.67 9.95
N GLY A 196 -3.98 15.07 8.73
CA GLY A 196 -2.73 14.62 8.15
C GLY A 196 -1.99 15.73 7.42
N VAL A 197 -0.68 15.75 7.55
CA VAL A 197 0.20 16.66 6.81
C VAL A 197 1.39 15.90 6.23
N GLY A 198 1.80 16.26 5.03
CA GLY A 198 2.97 15.67 4.36
C GLY A 198 3.75 16.71 3.58
N LEU A 199 5.06 16.60 3.64
CA LEU A 199 6.00 17.38 2.86
C LEU A 199 7.05 16.45 2.25
N SER A 200 7.31 16.59 0.96
CA SER A 200 8.40 15.86 0.32
C SER A 200 9.09 16.71 -0.74
N TYR A 201 10.33 16.35 -1.00
CA TYR A 201 11.14 16.93 -2.06
C TYR A 201 11.75 15.82 -2.92
N LYS A 202 11.69 16.01 -4.23
CA LYS A 202 12.29 15.12 -5.22
C LYS A 202 13.24 15.88 -6.12
N ALA A 203 14.52 15.56 -6.02
CA ALA A 203 15.57 15.97 -6.94
C ALA A 203 15.72 14.96 -8.09
N SER A 204 16.73 15.13 -8.95
CA SER A 204 16.99 14.22 -10.08
C SER A 204 17.35 12.80 -9.64
N ASN A 205 18.11 12.66 -8.56
CA ASN A 205 18.67 11.38 -8.11
C ASN A 205 18.44 11.05 -6.63
N TRP A 206 17.71 11.91 -5.90
CA TRP A 206 17.32 11.65 -4.52
C TRP A 206 15.94 12.24 -4.22
N GLY A 207 15.30 11.71 -3.21
CA GLY A 207 14.08 12.25 -2.65
C GLY A 207 14.04 12.02 -1.15
N ALA A 208 13.37 12.92 -0.44
CA ALA A 208 13.11 12.78 0.99
C ALA A 208 11.75 13.37 1.33
N GLY A 209 11.17 12.92 2.43
CA GLY A 209 9.88 13.43 2.89
C GLY A 209 9.60 13.08 4.33
N ILE A 210 8.62 13.79 4.88
CA ILE A 210 8.07 13.61 6.21
C ILE A 210 6.55 13.70 6.11
N ALA A 211 5.85 12.90 6.89
CA ALA A 211 4.41 13.01 7.05
C ALA A 211 4.03 12.71 8.49
N TRP A 212 2.99 13.37 8.97
CA TRP A 212 2.36 13.15 10.25
C TRP A 212 0.87 12.98 10.06
N GLU A 213 0.26 12.13 10.89
CA GLU A 213 -1.17 11.83 10.91
C GLU A 213 -1.61 11.65 12.35
N SER A 214 -2.73 12.26 12.70
CA SER A 214 -3.44 12.09 13.97
C SER A 214 -4.84 11.57 13.68
N GLN A 215 -5.25 10.59 14.44
CA GLN A 215 -6.59 10.00 14.42
C GLN A 215 -7.18 10.10 15.82
N SER A 216 -8.40 10.61 15.93
CA SER A 216 -9.09 10.78 17.21
C SER A 216 -10.43 10.06 17.21
N ASP A 217 -10.85 9.63 18.39
CA ASP A 217 -12.12 8.92 18.64
C ASP A 217 -12.29 7.68 17.73
N MET A 218 -11.20 6.94 17.53
CA MET A 218 -11.16 5.77 16.63
C MET A 218 -12.18 4.71 17.01
N GLY A 219 -12.86 4.15 16.01
CA GLY A 219 -13.94 3.18 16.21
C GLY A 219 -15.15 3.76 16.95
N GLY A 220 -15.26 5.10 17.06
CA GLY A 220 -16.30 5.79 17.77
C GLY A 220 -16.14 5.78 19.30
N VAL A 221 -14.94 5.52 19.80
CA VAL A 221 -14.62 5.49 21.22
C VAL A 221 -14.01 6.82 21.64
N ASP A 222 -14.68 7.57 22.51
CA ASP A 222 -14.23 8.87 23.02
C ASP A 222 -12.85 8.77 23.67
N GLY A 223 -11.89 9.58 23.18
CA GLY A 223 -10.50 9.59 23.61
C GLY A 223 -9.65 8.43 23.14
N ALA A 224 -10.13 7.63 22.17
CA ALA A 224 -9.32 6.64 21.48
C ALA A 224 -8.47 7.32 20.39
N ASP A 225 -7.31 7.84 20.76
CA ASP A 225 -6.48 8.65 19.89
C ASP A 225 -5.19 7.90 19.47
N ALA A 226 -4.73 8.17 18.27
CA ALA A 226 -3.44 7.66 17.78
C ALA A 226 -2.73 8.66 16.88
N ASP A 227 -1.42 8.67 16.95
CA ASP A 227 -0.54 9.53 16.15
C ASP A 227 0.55 8.71 15.45
N ALA A 228 0.92 9.14 14.26
CA ALA A 228 2.06 8.57 13.55
C ALA A 228 2.88 9.64 12.85
N ILE A 229 4.19 9.48 12.86
CA ILE A 229 5.11 10.26 12.05
C ILE A 229 6.00 9.33 11.22
N ARG A 230 6.21 9.65 9.94
CA ARG A 230 7.08 8.92 9.03
C ARG A 230 8.11 9.83 8.40
N PHE A 231 9.34 9.34 8.31
CA PHE A 231 10.43 9.95 7.55
C PHE A 231 10.86 8.96 6.48
N GLY A 232 11.07 9.42 5.26
CA GLY A 232 11.53 8.53 4.21
C GLY A 232 12.46 9.24 3.23
N GLY A 233 13.28 8.42 2.56
CA GLY A 233 14.17 8.94 1.53
C GLY A 233 14.69 7.85 0.60
N ASN A 234 15.19 8.25 -0.56
CA ASN A 234 15.89 7.38 -1.49
C ASN A 234 17.00 8.12 -2.22
N TYR A 235 17.97 7.36 -2.71
CA TYR A 235 19.06 7.84 -3.53
C TYR A 235 19.33 6.87 -4.68
N SER A 236 19.49 7.41 -5.89
CA SER A 236 19.79 6.65 -7.10
C SER A 236 21.19 6.98 -7.60
N PHE A 237 22.02 5.97 -7.89
CA PHE A 237 23.37 6.13 -8.43
C PHE A 237 23.66 5.05 -9.47
N GLY A 238 23.89 5.48 -10.69
CA GLY A 238 24.05 4.56 -11.82
C GLY A 238 22.78 3.70 -12.00
N ARG A 239 22.95 2.39 -11.88
CA ARG A 239 21.85 1.41 -11.97
C ARG A 239 21.25 0.99 -10.61
N PHE A 240 21.76 1.55 -9.52
CA PHE A 240 21.30 1.23 -8.16
C PHE A 240 20.37 2.30 -7.63
N LYS A 241 19.41 1.88 -6.82
CA LYS A 241 18.59 2.73 -5.97
C LYS A 241 18.60 2.12 -4.57
N VAL A 242 18.81 2.95 -3.56
CA VAL A 242 18.62 2.61 -2.15
C VAL A 242 17.56 3.50 -1.55
N GLY A 243 16.80 3.00 -0.61
CA GLY A 243 15.75 3.76 0.05
C GLY A 243 15.49 3.25 1.46
N GLY A 244 14.73 4.02 2.20
CA GLY A 244 14.30 3.63 3.52
C GLY A 244 13.23 4.57 4.07
N LEU A 245 12.60 4.09 5.13
CA LEU A 245 11.56 4.77 5.86
C LEU A 245 11.70 4.42 7.34
N TYR A 246 11.44 5.39 8.19
CA TYR A 246 11.32 5.22 9.64
C TYR A 246 9.97 5.76 10.09
N GLU A 247 9.32 5.05 11.00
CA GLU A 247 7.97 5.33 11.51
C GLU A 247 7.98 5.28 13.03
N MET A 248 7.36 6.26 13.67
CA MET A 248 7.04 6.27 15.08
C MET A 248 5.52 6.31 15.22
N LEU A 249 4.98 5.43 16.02
CA LEU A 249 3.55 5.30 16.29
C LEU A 249 3.27 5.44 17.77
N SER A 250 2.15 6.07 18.11
CA SER A 250 1.58 6.04 19.45
C SER A 250 0.07 5.81 19.37
N ASP A 251 -0.47 5.02 20.27
CA ASP A 251 -1.90 4.74 20.43
C ASP A 251 -2.28 4.85 21.89
N ASP A 252 -3.13 5.80 22.21
CA ASP A 252 -3.66 6.02 23.56
C ASP A 252 -5.08 5.45 23.73
N GLY A 253 -5.64 4.81 22.66
CA GLY A 253 -7.07 4.65 22.51
C GLY A 253 -7.73 3.46 23.18
N TRP A 254 -6.98 2.46 23.65
CA TRP A 254 -7.59 1.21 24.15
C TRP A 254 -7.23 0.93 25.63
N GLY A 255 -6.91 1.97 26.39
CA GLY A 255 -6.65 1.87 27.82
C GLY A 255 -5.21 1.56 28.22
N ASN A 256 -4.35 1.23 27.29
CA ASN A 256 -2.91 1.13 27.48
C ASN A 256 -2.22 1.86 26.33
N ARG A 257 -1.43 2.88 26.67
CA ARG A 257 -0.60 3.55 25.67
C ARG A 257 0.37 2.56 25.05
N VAL A 258 0.34 2.45 23.72
CA VAL A 258 1.29 1.65 22.96
C VAL A 258 2.15 2.61 22.14
N GLU A 259 3.46 2.55 22.35
CA GLU A 259 4.45 3.23 21.51
C GLU A 259 5.22 2.17 20.73
N ARG A 260 5.46 2.43 19.45
CA ARG A 260 6.20 1.52 18.59
C ARG A 260 6.93 2.26 17.50
N ASP A 261 8.17 1.90 17.30
CA ASP A 261 8.96 2.29 16.16
C ASP A 261 8.97 1.17 15.13
N ALA A 262 9.05 1.55 13.86
CA ALA A 262 9.24 0.60 12.77
C ALA A 262 10.09 1.23 11.66
N PHE A 263 10.82 0.41 10.92
CA PHE A 263 11.58 0.91 9.78
C PHE A 263 11.54 -0.05 8.59
N ALA A 264 11.87 0.49 7.43
CA ALA A 264 12.09 -0.26 6.20
C ALA A 264 13.38 0.23 5.55
N ILE A 265 14.22 -0.68 5.09
CA ILE A 265 15.35 -0.39 4.21
C ILE A 265 15.23 -1.25 2.94
N ASN A 266 15.60 -0.67 1.81
CA ASN A 266 15.49 -1.38 0.54
C ASN A 266 16.60 -0.98 -0.42
N ALA A 267 16.90 -1.89 -1.33
CA ALA A 267 17.79 -1.63 -2.45
C ALA A 267 17.26 -2.30 -3.71
N SER A 268 17.46 -1.66 -4.85
CA SER A 268 17.17 -2.28 -6.13
C SER A 268 18.26 -1.97 -7.17
N MET A 269 18.42 -2.86 -8.14
CA MET A 269 19.39 -2.73 -9.21
C MET A 269 18.75 -3.08 -10.55
N GLN A 270 18.92 -2.18 -11.51
CA GLN A 270 18.59 -2.44 -12.91
C GLN A 270 19.71 -3.25 -13.54
N ILE A 271 19.54 -4.57 -13.65
CA ILE A 271 20.58 -5.48 -14.20
C ILE A 271 20.63 -5.47 -15.73
N ALA A 272 19.48 -5.18 -16.37
CA ALA A 272 19.33 -4.94 -17.80
C ALA A 272 18.21 -3.93 -18.03
N PRO A 273 18.00 -3.37 -19.23
CA PRO A 273 16.94 -2.36 -19.48
C PRO A 273 15.54 -2.77 -18.99
N ASP A 274 15.22 -4.06 -19.09
CA ASP A 274 13.90 -4.61 -18.72
C ASP A 274 13.92 -5.49 -17.47
N TRP A 275 15.09 -5.66 -16.81
CA TRP A 275 15.27 -6.50 -15.64
C TRP A 275 15.66 -5.71 -14.40
N LYS A 276 14.90 -5.81 -13.32
CA LYS A 276 15.19 -5.26 -12.00
C LYS A 276 15.24 -6.38 -10.96
N ILE A 277 16.21 -6.33 -10.06
CA ILE A 277 16.19 -7.09 -8.80
C ILE A 277 16.05 -6.13 -7.65
N ALA A 278 15.38 -6.56 -6.58
CA ALA A 278 15.15 -5.75 -5.38
C ALA A 278 15.21 -6.62 -4.12
N ILE A 279 15.61 -5.99 -3.03
CA ILE A 279 15.59 -6.55 -1.68
C ILE A 279 15.01 -5.50 -0.73
N GLN A 280 14.28 -5.95 0.28
CA GLN A 280 13.73 -5.10 1.35
C GLN A 280 13.83 -5.85 2.67
N TYR A 281 14.14 -5.12 3.73
CA TYR A 281 14.02 -5.55 5.11
C TYR A 281 13.18 -4.54 5.86
N MET A 282 12.28 -5.03 6.69
CA MET A 282 11.41 -4.22 7.53
C MET A 282 11.40 -4.80 8.94
N GLU A 283 11.25 -3.94 9.93
CA GLU A 283 11.16 -4.34 11.33
C GLU A 283 10.20 -3.41 12.06
N ALA A 284 9.39 -3.98 12.92
CA ALA A 284 8.63 -3.30 13.96
C ALA A 284 9.16 -3.72 15.31
N ASP A 285 9.62 -2.75 16.10
CA ASP A 285 10.13 -2.98 17.44
C ASP A 285 9.03 -3.54 18.36
N SER A 286 9.42 -4.24 19.41
CA SER A 286 8.49 -4.62 20.47
C SER A 286 7.96 -3.37 21.18
N SER A 287 6.66 -3.37 21.49
CA SER A 287 6.07 -2.38 22.38
C SER A 287 6.47 -2.64 23.86
N ASP A 288 6.02 -1.79 24.75
CA ASP A 288 6.21 -1.95 26.21
C ASP A 288 5.62 -3.27 26.75
N ALA A 289 4.69 -3.90 26.01
CA ALA A 289 4.17 -5.23 26.34
C ALA A 289 5.23 -6.34 26.19
N GLY A 290 6.24 -6.10 25.37
CA GLY A 290 7.42 -6.94 25.15
C GLY A 290 7.17 -8.20 24.32
N ASN A 291 8.18 -8.55 23.51
CA ASN A 291 8.16 -9.72 22.61
C ASN A 291 6.99 -9.74 21.64
N ASP A 292 6.52 -8.58 21.18
CA ASP A 292 5.42 -8.42 20.24
C ASP A 292 5.83 -7.71 18.93
N GLY A 293 7.13 -7.61 18.67
CA GLY A 293 7.74 -7.15 17.44
C GLY A 293 7.76 -8.19 16.34
N ALA A 294 8.17 -7.75 15.12
CA ALA A 294 8.33 -8.64 13.97
C ALA A 294 9.30 -8.07 12.95
N ASP A 295 9.93 -8.94 12.17
CA ASP A 295 10.75 -8.56 11.03
C ASP A 295 10.32 -9.29 9.75
N GLU A 296 10.54 -8.64 8.61
CA GLU A 296 10.26 -9.19 7.28
C GLU A 296 11.44 -8.94 6.34
N ILE A 297 11.87 -9.98 5.64
CA ILE A 297 12.82 -9.89 4.54
C ILE A 297 12.17 -10.34 3.25
N ALA A 298 12.44 -9.62 2.16
CA ALA A 298 11.95 -9.96 0.83
C ALA A 298 13.01 -9.75 -0.24
N ILE A 299 13.01 -10.63 -1.24
CA ILE A 299 13.83 -10.52 -2.45
C ILE A 299 12.96 -10.83 -3.66
N GLY A 300 13.15 -10.07 -4.75
CA GLY A 300 12.38 -10.30 -5.98
C GLY A 300 13.10 -9.86 -7.23
N ALA A 301 12.71 -10.47 -8.33
CA ALA A 301 13.13 -10.14 -9.69
C ALA A 301 11.92 -9.75 -10.52
N TYR A 302 12.03 -8.69 -11.29
CA TYR A 302 11.01 -8.14 -12.16
C TYR A 302 11.48 -8.09 -13.59
N TYR A 303 10.60 -8.43 -14.50
CA TYR A 303 10.86 -8.33 -15.95
C TYR A 303 9.73 -7.56 -16.63
N LYS A 304 10.07 -6.46 -17.28
CA LYS A 304 9.14 -5.66 -18.10
C LYS A 304 9.04 -6.25 -19.49
N ILE A 305 7.93 -6.92 -19.78
CA ILE A 305 7.63 -7.41 -21.13
C ILE A 305 7.34 -6.22 -22.06
N THR A 306 6.60 -5.23 -21.55
CA THR A 306 6.31 -3.96 -22.21
C THR A 306 6.28 -2.84 -21.17
N LYS A 307 6.02 -1.60 -21.57
CA LYS A 307 5.77 -0.49 -20.62
C LYS A 307 4.51 -0.70 -19.75
N ALA A 308 3.58 -1.51 -20.23
CA ALA A 308 2.31 -1.78 -19.57
C ALA A 308 2.27 -3.10 -18.82
N VAL A 309 3.14 -4.06 -19.17
CA VAL A 309 3.12 -5.44 -18.65
C VAL A 309 4.44 -5.76 -17.98
N GLU A 310 4.37 -6.12 -16.70
CA GLU A 310 5.50 -6.58 -15.89
C GLU A 310 5.15 -7.94 -15.27
N VAL A 311 6.10 -8.86 -15.26
CA VAL A 311 6.05 -10.12 -14.53
C VAL A 311 7.14 -10.13 -13.46
N TYR A 312 6.92 -10.90 -12.39
CA TYR A 312 7.88 -11.00 -11.31
C TYR A 312 7.89 -12.40 -10.68
N ALA A 313 8.97 -12.69 -10.00
CA ALA A 313 9.07 -13.77 -9.03
C ALA A 313 9.72 -13.21 -7.75
N MET A 314 9.23 -13.61 -6.59
CA MET A 314 9.75 -13.12 -5.32
C MET A 314 9.55 -14.13 -4.19
N TYR A 315 10.34 -13.97 -3.15
CA TYR A 315 10.20 -14.66 -1.88
C TYR A 315 10.16 -13.63 -0.75
N ALA A 316 9.34 -13.89 0.25
CA ALA A 316 9.29 -13.12 1.47
C ALA A 316 9.16 -14.06 2.67
N GLU A 317 9.80 -13.68 3.78
CA GLU A 317 9.69 -14.33 5.09
C GLU A 317 9.46 -13.28 6.15
N LEU A 318 8.47 -13.51 7.00
CA LEU A 318 8.14 -12.72 8.16
C LEU A 318 8.36 -13.58 9.41
N SER A 319 9.11 -13.04 10.37
CA SER A 319 9.36 -13.65 11.67
C SER A 319 8.64 -12.86 12.76
N ASN A 320 7.83 -13.54 13.56
CA ASN A 320 7.15 -12.95 14.70
C ASN A 320 7.92 -13.24 15.99
N GLU A 321 8.00 -12.28 16.90
CA GLU A 321 8.37 -12.52 18.28
C GLU A 321 7.26 -13.30 19.01
N SER A 322 7.56 -13.88 20.17
CA SER A 322 6.71 -14.89 20.83
C SER A 322 5.27 -14.45 21.12
N ASN A 323 5.01 -13.16 21.25
CA ASN A 323 3.68 -12.59 21.48
C ASN A 323 3.09 -11.91 20.23
N ALA A 324 3.82 -11.92 19.11
CA ALA A 324 3.42 -11.27 17.87
C ALA A 324 2.64 -12.20 16.95
N SER A 325 1.75 -11.63 16.15
CA SER A 325 0.98 -12.32 15.11
C SER A 325 0.84 -11.45 13.85
N TYR A 326 1.93 -10.78 13.45
CA TYR A 326 1.98 -10.06 12.18
C TYR A 326 1.76 -11.02 11.02
N ARG A 327 1.21 -10.50 9.95
CA ARG A 327 0.82 -11.26 8.76
C ARG A 327 1.72 -10.92 7.60
N LEU A 328 2.20 -11.91 6.91
CA LEU A 328 2.85 -11.69 5.63
C LEU A 328 1.80 -11.26 4.60
N ALA A 329 2.11 -10.21 3.86
CA ALA A 329 1.17 -9.50 3.00
C ALA A 329 -0.04 -8.94 3.75
N ARG A 330 -0.70 -7.97 3.23
CA ARG A 330 -1.91 -7.37 3.79
C ARG A 330 -2.68 -6.64 2.68
N SER A 331 -3.58 -5.78 3.04
CA SER A 331 -4.56 -5.09 2.20
C SER A 331 -4.12 -4.62 0.79
N GLY A 332 -2.85 -4.63 0.45
CA GLY A 332 -2.36 -4.37 -0.92
C GLY A 332 -2.29 -5.60 -1.78
N HIS A 333 -2.05 -6.73 -1.16
CA HIS A 333 -1.92 -8.01 -1.83
C HIS A 333 -3.28 -8.69 -2.10
N GLY A 334 -4.34 -8.32 -1.49
CA GLY A 334 -5.64 -8.97 -1.66
C GLY A 334 -5.86 -10.15 -0.71
N GLN A 335 -4.81 -10.83 -0.27
CA GLN A 335 -4.82 -11.86 0.74
C GLN A 335 -3.76 -11.57 1.81
N ALA A 336 -3.99 -12.02 3.04
CA ALA A 336 -3.06 -11.86 4.15
C ALA A 336 -2.78 -13.23 4.79
N TYR A 337 -1.50 -13.62 4.82
CA TYR A 337 -1.08 -14.89 5.36
C TYR A 337 -0.86 -14.79 6.87
N GLN A 338 -1.88 -15.15 7.62
CA GLN A 338 -1.88 -15.17 9.08
C GLN A 338 -1.05 -16.33 9.61
N PRO A 339 -0.14 -16.14 10.58
CA PRO A 339 0.52 -17.22 11.27
C PRO A 339 -0.51 -18.14 11.99
N THR A 340 -0.19 -19.41 12.15
CA THR A 340 -1.05 -20.39 12.83
C THR A 340 -1.13 -20.13 14.33
N ALA A 341 -0.09 -19.56 14.91
CA ALA A 341 -0.01 -19.13 16.31
C ALA A 341 0.92 -17.91 16.45
N ALA A 342 0.86 -17.22 17.58
CA ALA A 342 1.82 -16.19 17.92
C ALA A 342 3.24 -16.77 17.96
N GLY A 343 4.22 -15.99 17.49
CA GLY A 343 5.62 -16.38 17.43
C GLY A 343 6.01 -17.21 16.20
N GLU A 344 5.05 -17.61 15.38
CA GLU A 344 5.34 -18.40 14.19
C GLU A 344 5.84 -17.55 13.03
N LYS A 345 6.72 -18.15 12.22
CA LYS A 345 7.18 -17.59 10.96
C LYS A 345 6.17 -17.83 9.87
N VAL A 346 6.06 -16.88 8.96
CA VAL A 346 5.26 -17.00 7.73
C VAL A 346 6.14 -16.71 6.54
N ASN A 347 6.10 -17.57 5.54
CA ASN A 347 6.84 -17.31 4.31
C ASN A 347 6.01 -17.60 3.07
N ALA A 348 6.36 -16.97 1.96
CA ALA A 348 5.70 -17.22 0.68
C ALA A 348 6.67 -17.03 -0.49
N PHE A 349 6.43 -17.81 -1.54
CA PHE A 349 6.99 -17.60 -2.87
C PHE A 349 5.87 -17.22 -3.83
N SER A 350 6.05 -16.14 -4.57
CA SER A 350 5.03 -15.58 -5.46
C SER A 350 5.56 -15.41 -6.87
N VAL A 351 4.75 -15.78 -7.85
CA VAL A 351 4.95 -15.41 -9.26
C VAL A 351 3.74 -14.63 -9.72
N GLY A 352 3.94 -13.44 -10.25
CA GLY A 352 2.83 -12.57 -10.60
C GLY A 352 3.03 -11.80 -11.90
N MET A 353 1.92 -11.23 -12.36
CA MET A 353 1.87 -10.36 -13.54
C MET A 353 0.98 -9.16 -13.24
N SER A 354 1.46 -7.99 -13.62
CA SER A 354 0.66 -6.76 -13.63
C SER A 354 0.56 -6.19 -15.04
N LEU A 355 -0.64 -5.72 -15.38
CA LEU A 355 -0.94 -4.99 -16.61
C LEU A 355 -1.59 -3.66 -16.23
N SER A 356 -1.04 -2.55 -16.74
CA SER A 356 -1.59 -1.20 -16.57
C SER A 356 -2.00 -0.61 -17.91
N PHE A 357 -3.13 0.05 -17.97
CA PHE A 357 -3.67 0.72 -19.16
C PHE A 357 -4.30 2.06 -18.84
#